data_a01591e243af3c2fd64db821dc51f17d
#
_entry.id   a01591e243af3c2fd64db821dc51f17d
#
_cell.length_a   1.000
_cell.length_b   1.000
_cell.length_c   1.000
_cell.angle_alpha   90.00
_cell.angle_beta   90.00
_cell.angle_gamma   90.00
#
_symmetry.space_group_name_H-M   'P 1'
#
loop_
_entity.id
_entity.type
_entity.pdbx_description
1 polymer ?
#
loop_
_entity_poly.entity_id
_entity_poly.type
_entity_poly.pdbx_seq_one_letter_code
_entity_poly.pdbx_strand_id
1 'polypeptide(L)'
;KAVLWGTALDNLASWRMVTPEAQWLEVTRLDHNMGKIHDAEMATFELQYFEADGKTPIRTERLDIPGKTFRKEGLGKDVTDKFLSGLPGIQKEGCDGLITSARWVVHRMPEHTRTVCLEFFGNAKDAVPSIVDIKDYMFSLQKRSGEGGNEQGPSPVLLAGLEHLDDRYLKA
;
A
#
# COMPACT_ATOMS: atom_id res chain seq x y z
N LYS A 1 5.17 8.66 3.31
CA LYS A 1 4.07 8.45 2.32
C LYS A 1 3.26 7.19 2.62
N ALA A 2 3.89 6.10 3.07
CA ALA A 2 3.19 4.85 3.38
C ALA A 2 2.17 4.98 4.52
N VAL A 3 2.34 5.90 5.44
CA VAL A 3 1.37 6.17 6.53
C VAL A 3 0.03 6.62 5.95
N LEU A 4 0.06 7.49 4.94
CA LEU A 4 -1.15 8.04 4.33
C LEU A 4 -1.73 7.11 3.23
N TRP A 5 -0.89 6.69 2.29
CA TRP A 5 -1.34 6.01 1.06
C TRP A 5 -1.01 4.52 1.00
N GLY A 6 -0.44 3.97 2.06
CA GLY A 6 -0.05 2.58 2.09
C GLY A 6 1.26 2.28 1.36
N THR A 7 1.47 1.00 1.08
CA THR A 7 2.64 0.46 0.37
C THR A 7 2.45 0.50 -1.15
N ALA A 8 3.44 0.01 -1.88
CA ALA A 8 3.35 -0.13 -3.34
C ALA A 8 2.14 -0.98 -3.74
N LEU A 9 1.91 -2.12 -3.08
CA LEU A 9 0.80 -3.00 -3.40
C LEU A 9 -0.57 -2.35 -3.19
N ASP A 10 -0.70 -1.47 -2.19
CA ASP A 10 -1.95 -0.73 -1.95
C ASP A 10 -2.33 0.16 -3.14
N ASN A 11 -1.35 0.63 -3.89
CA ASN A 11 -1.52 1.53 -5.03
C ASN A 11 -1.40 0.83 -6.39
N LEU A 12 -1.18 -0.47 -6.42
CA LEU A 12 -1.08 -1.26 -7.65
C LEU A 12 -2.47 -1.70 -8.11
N ALA A 13 -2.94 -1.11 -9.20
CA ALA A 13 -4.28 -1.38 -9.75
C ALA A 13 -4.31 -2.63 -10.64
N SER A 14 -3.33 -2.76 -11.52
CA SER A 14 -3.16 -3.94 -12.37
C SER A 14 -1.72 -4.10 -12.82
N TRP A 15 -1.36 -5.31 -13.23
CA TRP A 15 -0.08 -5.58 -13.84
C TRP A 15 -0.19 -6.69 -14.85
N ARG A 16 0.77 -6.72 -15.75
CA ARG A 16 0.85 -7.73 -16.79
C ARG A 16 2.19 -8.44 -16.71
N MET A 17 2.16 -9.74 -16.86
CA MET A 17 3.36 -10.57 -16.76
C MET A 17 3.34 -11.71 -17.79
N VAL A 18 4.51 -12.28 -18.02
CA VAL A 18 4.69 -13.52 -18.80
C VAL A 18 5.01 -14.63 -17.81
N THR A 19 4.25 -15.71 -17.84
CA THR A 19 4.45 -16.88 -16.99
C THR A 19 5.57 -17.80 -17.56
N PRO A 20 6.10 -18.74 -16.76
CA PRO A 20 7.09 -19.73 -17.26
C PRO A 20 6.59 -20.57 -18.44
N GLU A 21 5.29 -20.75 -18.58
CA GLU A 21 4.64 -21.45 -19.69
C GLU A 21 4.50 -20.59 -20.96
N ALA A 22 5.12 -19.40 -21.00
CA ALA A 22 5.02 -18.42 -22.07
C ALA A 22 3.60 -17.89 -22.34
N GLN A 23 2.74 -17.96 -21.35
CA GLN A 23 1.40 -17.32 -21.40
C GLN A 23 1.50 -15.90 -20.86
N TRP A 24 0.68 -15.02 -21.40
CA TRP A 24 0.48 -13.71 -20.78
C TRP A 24 -0.58 -13.79 -19.69
N LEU A 25 -0.33 -13.13 -18.60
CA LEU A 25 -1.25 -12.99 -17.49
C LEU A 25 -1.46 -11.52 -17.16
N GLU A 26 -2.71 -11.09 -17.16
CA GLU A 26 -3.10 -9.77 -16.64
C GLU A 26 -3.81 -9.96 -15.31
N VAL A 27 -3.32 -9.29 -14.27
CA VAL A 27 -3.91 -9.31 -12.94
C VAL A 27 -4.47 -7.92 -12.65
N THR A 28 -5.76 -7.86 -12.35
CA THR A 28 -6.45 -6.61 -12.05
C THR A 28 -7.10 -6.70 -10.68
N ARG A 29 -6.83 -5.74 -9.82
CA ARG A 29 -7.52 -5.59 -8.55
C ARG A 29 -8.91 -5.02 -8.79
N LEU A 30 -9.95 -5.78 -8.46
CA LEU A 30 -11.33 -5.34 -8.56
C LEU A 30 -11.70 -4.49 -7.34
N ASP A 31 -12.70 -3.62 -7.52
CA ASP A 31 -13.22 -2.74 -6.47
C ASP A 31 -12.13 -1.93 -5.74
N HIS A 32 -11.13 -1.50 -6.50
CA HIS A 32 -10.04 -0.71 -5.97
C HIS A 32 -10.52 0.70 -5.59
N ASN A 33 -10.70 0.91 -4.30
CA ASN A 33 -11.20 2.16 -3.72
C ASN A 33 -10.08 3.10 -3.22
N MET A 34 -8.86 2.93 -3.67
CA MET A 34 -7.67 3.68 -3.24
C MET A 34 -7.32 3.56 -1.74
N GLY A 35 -7.97 2.62 -1.04
CA GLY A 35 -7.69 2.31 0.36
C GLY A 35 -6.54 1.31 0.52
N LYS A 36 -6.06 1.20 1.76
CA LYS A 36 -5.07 0.19 2.11
C LYS A 36 -5.70 -1.19 2.00
N ILE A 37 -5.05 -2.08 1.29
CA ILE A 37 -5.58 -3.41 0.98
C ILE A 37 -5.88 -4.26 2.23
N HIS A 38 -5.09 -4.08 3.29
CA HIS A 38 -5.27 -4.80 4.55
C HIS A 38 -6.46 -4.31 5.39
N ASP A 39 -7.03 -3.15 5.07
CA ASP A 39 -8.22 -2.61 5.72
C ASP A 39 -9.52 -3.17 5.09
N ALA A 40 -9.42 -3.78 3.91
CA ALA A 40 -10.53 -4.45 3.26
C ALA A 40 -10.81 -5.82 3.92
N GLU A 41 -12.08 -6.19 4.04
CA GLU A 41 -12.44 -7.54 4.47
C GLU A 41 -11.89 -8.58 3.48
N MET A 42 -12.10 -8.32 2.19
CA MET A 42 -11.65 -9.15 1.09
C MET A 42 -11.06 -8.30 -0.03
N ALA A 43 -9.90 -8.67 -0.52
CA ALA A 43 -9.32 -8.11 -1.74
C ALA A 43 -9.52 -9.10 -2.89
N THR A 44 -10.17 -8.65 -3.95
CA THR A 44 -10.50 -9.49 -5.11
C THR A 44 -9.62 -9.11 -6.29
N PHE A 45 -9.09 -10.12 -6.95
CA PHE A 45 -8.29 -9.98 -8.16
C PHE A 45 -8.90 -10.80 -9.28
N GLU A 46 -8.94 -10.24 -10.48
CA GLU A 46 -9.23 -10.93 -11.71
C GLU A 46 -7.91 -11.29 -12.41
N LEU A 47 -7.77 -12.56 -12.80
CA LEU A 47 -6.62 -13.11 -13.48
C LEU A 47 -7.04 -13.52 -14.89
N GLN A 48 -6.59 -12.80 -15.91
CA GLN A 48 -6.87 -13.09 -17.31
C GLN A 48 -5.63 -13.65 -18.00
N TYR A 49 -5.75 -14.87 -18.50
CA TYR A 49 -4.67 -15.58 -19.21
C TYR A 49 -4.86 -15.47 -20.71
N PHE A 50 -3.76 -15.25 -21.41
CA PHE A 50 -3.73 -15.14 -22.88
C PHE A 50 -2.61 -16.01 -23.44
N GLU A 51 -2.77 -16.42 -24.70
CA GLU A 51 -1.76 -17.13 -25.46
C GLU A 51 -0.46 -16.29 -25.59
N ALA A 52 0.58 -16.90 -26.18
CA ALA A 52 1.87 -16.23 -26.39
C ALA A 52 1.79 -14.93 -27.22
N ASP A 53 0.72 -14.77 -28.02
CA ASP A 53 0.46 -13.53 -28.76
C ASP A 53 0.01 -12.36 -27.86
N GLY A 54 -0.31 -12.65 -26.61
CA GLY A 54 -0.76 -11.69 -25.62
C GLY A 54 -2.14 -11.09 -25.86
N LYS A 55 -2.93 -11.68 -26.76
CA LYS A 55 -4.25 -11.17 -27.20
C LYS A 55 -5.35 -12.22 -27.17
N THR A 56 -5.04 -13.44 -27.56
CA THR A 56 -6.01 -14.53 -27.59
C THR A 56 -6.31 -15.02 -26.18
N PRO A 57 -7.51 -14.83 -25.64
CA PRO A 57 -7.83 -15.22 -24.28
C PRO A 57 -7.89 -16.74 -24.12
N ILE A 58 -7.34 -17.25 -23.03
CA ILE A 58 -7.38 -18.67 -22.64
C ILE A 58 -8.47 -18.91 -21.60
N ARG A 59 -8.38 -18.15 -20.48
CA ARG A 59 -9.28 -18.28 -19.34
C ARG A 59 -9.22 -17.04 -18.44
N THR A 60 -10.25 -16.90 -17.63
CA THR A 60 -10.32 -15.88 -16.57
C THR A 60 -10.61 -16.58 -15.25
N GLU A 61 -9.88 -16.21 -14.23
CA GLU A 61 -10.01 -16.71 -12.87
C GLU A 61 -10.25 -15.56 -11.90
N ARG A 62 -10.90 -15.84 -10.78
CA ARG A 62 -11.07 -14.90 -9.68
C ARG A 62 -10.28 -15.39 -8.47
N LEU A 63 -9.51 -14.50 -7.86
CA LEU A 63 -8.75 -14.76 -6.64
C LEU A 63 -9.20 -13.81 -5.54
N ASP A 64 -9.79 -14.36 -4.48
CA ASP A 64 -10.22 -13.62 -3.30
C ASP A 64 -9.25 -13.87 -2.15
N ILE A 65 -8.69 -12.80 -1.59
CA ILE A 65 -7.70 -12.87 -0.52
C ILE A 65 -8.18 -12.02 0.66
N PRO A 66 -8.30 -12.58 1.88
CA PRO A 66 -8.64 -11.78 3.05
C PRO A 66 -7.65 -10.63 3.26
N GLY A 67 -8.14 -9.42 3.46
CA GLY A 67 -7.31 -8.22 3.59
C GLY A 67 -6.24 -8.35 4.67
N LYS A 68 -6.57 -8.96 5.81
CA LYS A 68 -5.64 -9.24 6.92
C LYS A 68 -4.40 -10.04 6.51
N THR A 69 -4.43 -10.77 5.39
CA THR A 69 -3.30 -11.54 4.87
C THR A 69 -2.17 -10.63 4.36
N PHE A 70 -2.52 -9.42 3.91
CA PHE A 70 -1.57 -8.47 3.32
C PHE A 70 -0.72 -7.73 4.35
N ARG A 71 -1.10 -7.80 5.62
CA ARG A 71 -0.34 -7.19 6.71
C ARG A 71 -0.56 -7.96 8.00
N LYS A 72 0.51 -8.45 8.57
CA LYS A 72 0.45 -9.12 9.87
C LYS A 72 0.26 -8.07 10.98
N GLU A 73 -0.78 -8.27 11.78
CA GLU A 73 -1.11 -7.39 12.90
C GLU A 73 0.06 -7.28 13.88
N GLY A 74 0.33 -6.06 14.35
CA GLY A 74 1.38 -5.76 15.31
C GLY A 74 2.81 -5.72 14.77
N LEU A 75 3.05 -6.10 13.49
CA LEU A 75 4.39 -6.15 12.92
C LEU A 75 4.71 -5.03 11.90
N GLY A 76 3.79 -4.10 11.69
CA GLY A 76 4.01 -2.97 10.78
C GLY A 76 3.78 -3.31 9.31
N LYS A 77 4.16 -2.37 8.44
CA LYS A 77 4.05 -2.53 6.99
C LYS A 77 5.04 -3.58 6.48
N ASP A 78 4.79 -4.10 5.30
CA ASP A 78 5.65 -5.02 4.56
C ASP A 78 5.84 -6.40 5.22
N VAL A 79 5.15 -6.67 6.32
CA VAL A 79 5.11 -8.00 6.93
C VAL A 79 3.81 -8.67 6.56
N THR A 80 3.86 -9.47 5.52
CA THR A 80 2.72 -10.19 4.96
C THR A 80 3.00 -11.69 4.92
N ASP A 81 1.98 -12.47 4.65
CA ASP A 81 2.15 -13.81 4.14
C ASP A 81 2.74 -13.72 2.72
N LYS A 82 3.99 -14.13 2.54
CA LYS A 82 4.70 -14.10 1.25
C LYS A 82 3.99 -14.89 0.15
N PHE A 83 3.24 -15.89 0.53
CA PHE A 83 2.52 -16.70 -0.43
C PHE A 83 1.30 -15.98 -1.02
N LEU A 84 0.63 -15.11 -0.23
CA LEU A 84 -0.54 -14.31 -0.62
C LEU A 84 -1.59 -15.11 -1.40
N SER A 85 -1.91 -16.32 -0.92
CA SER A 85 -2.86 -17.24 -1.58
C SER A 85 -2.55 -17.49 -3.06
N GLY A 86 -1.29 -17.39 -3.46
CA GLY A 86 -0.85 -17.58 -4.83
C GLY A 86 -0.99 -16.36 -5.73
N LEU A 87 -1.18 -15.15 -5.19
CA LEU A 87 -1.26 -13.93 -6.00
C LEU A 87 -0.02 -13.79 -6.90
N PRO A 88 -0.19 -13.83 -8.24
CA PRO A 88 0.93 -13.86 -9.16
C PRO A 88 1.78 -12.58 -9.13
N GLY A 89 3.09 -12.72 -9.28
CA GLY A 89 4.05 -11.62 -9.40
C GLY A 89 4.36 -10.88 -8.10
N ILE A 90 3.62 -11.09 -7.03
CA ILE A 90 3.78 -10.37 -5.77
C ILE A 90 4.57 -11.22 -4.77
N GLN A 91 5.71 -10.68 -4.30
CA GLN A 91 6.63 -11.33 -3.34
C GLN A 91 7.11 -12.73 -3.78
N LYS A 92 7.23 -12.96 -5.08
CA LYS A 92 7.65 -14.23 -5.68
C LYS A 92 9.10 -14.19 -6.19
N GLU A 93 9.77 -13.03 -6.15
CA GLU A 93 11.15 -12.86 -6.61
C GLU A 93 11.36 -13.28 -8.08
N GLY A 94 10.30 -13.20 -8.89
CA GLY A 94 10.31 -13.56 -10.30
C GLY A 94 10.21 -15.05 -10.61
N CYS A 95 9.99 -15.92 -9.61
CA CYS A 95 9.93 -17.37 -9.85
C CYS A 95 8.63 -17.82 -10.56
N ASP A 96 7.60 -17.00 -10.57
CA ASP A 96 6.30 -17.27 -11.22
C ASP A 96 6.09 -16.47 -12.51
N GLY A 97 7.12 -15.74 -12.96
CA GLY A 97 7.07 -15.01 -14.21
C GLY A 97 7.77 -13.67 -14.18
N LEU A 98 7.69 -12.96 -15.30
CA LEU A 98 8.32 -11.66 -15.52
C LEU A 98 7.24 -10.59 -15.68
N ILE A 99 7.18 -9.63 -14.77
CA ILE A 99 6.28 -8.47 -14.89
C ILE A 99 6.80 -7.54 -15.99
N THR A 100 5.95 -7.25 -16.96
CA THR A 100 6.27 -6.44 -18.13
C THR A 100 5.72 -5.03 -18.05
N SER A 101 4.60 -4.85 -17.37
CA SER A 101 3.98 -3.55 -17.16
C SER A 101 3.13 -3.53 -15.90
N ALA A 102 2.90 -2.34 -15.35
CA ALA A 102 2.05 -2.14 -14.20
C ALA A 102 1.30 -0.82 -14.30
N ARG A 103 0.07 -0.80 -13.79
CA ARG A 103 -0.76 0.40 -13.66
C ARG A 103 -0.86 0.77 -12.19
N TRP A 104 -0.48 2.00 -11.88
CA TRP A 104 -0.45 2.53 -10.53
C TRP A 104 -1.48 3.61 -10.32
N VAL A 105 -2.09 3.61 -9.16
CA VAL A 105 -2.81 4.78 -8.66
C VAL A 105 -1.78 5.80 -8.18
N VAL A 106 -1.91 7.02 -8.63
CA VAL A 106 -1.07 8.14 -8.21
C VAL A 106 -1.91 9.15 -7.44
N HIS A 107 -1.30 9.80 -6.46
CA HIS A 107 -1.96 10.77 -5.61
C HIS A 107 -1.50 12.19 -5.96
N ARG A 108 -2.45 13.13 -5.97
CA ARG A 108 -2.12 14.53 -6.19
C ARG A 108 -1.19 15.00 -5.06
N MET A 109 -0.12 15.67 -5.44
CA MET A 109 0.78 16.29 -4.47
C MET A 109 0.04 17.41 -3.75
N PRO A 110 0.10 17.49 -2.40
CA PRO A 110 -0.42 18.64 -1.67
C PRO A 110 0.28 19.92 -2.11
N GLU A 111 -0.46 21.01 -2.15
CA GLU A 111 0.07 22.33 -2.52
C GLU A 111 1.18 22.78 -1.55
N HIS A 112 0.99 22.49 -0.27
CA HIS A 112 1.95 22.81 0.76
C HIS A 112 2.38 21.57 1.55
N THR A 113 3.69 21.44 1.76
CA THR A 113 4.26 20.40 2.61
C THR A 113 5.15 21.02 3.67
N ARG A 114 5.19 20.38 4.85
CA ARG A 114 6.10 20.75 5.94
C ARG A 114 6.73 19.50 6.51
N THR A 115 8.00 19.57 6.82
CA THR A 115 8.70 18.59 7.62
C THR A 115 8.95 19.21 8.99
N VAL A 116 8.54 18.49 10.03
CA VAL A 116 8.77 18.87 11.42
C VAL A 116 9.72 17.86 12.01
N CYS A 117 10.83 18.33 12.54
CA CYS A 117 11.79 17.54 13.29
C CYS A 117 11.55 17.76 14.78
N LEU A 118 11.34 16.67 15.51
CA LEU A 118 11.20 16.69 16.97
C LEU A 118 12.37 15.92 17.57
N GLU A 119 13.03 16.53 18.53
CA GLU A 119 14.13 15.90 19.26
C GLU A 119 13.64 15.38 20.61
N PHE A 120 13.98 14.13 20.90
CA PHE A 120 13.69 13.48 22.18
C PHE A 120 15.02 13.10 22.83
N PHE A 121 15.20 13.53 24.08
CA PHE A 121 16.38 13.18 24.86
C PHE A 121 16.09 11.97 25.75
N GLY A 122 17.02 11.03 25.81
CA GLY A 122 16.86 9.79 26.58
C GLY A 122 16.77 8.55 25.69
N ASN A 123 16.05 7.55 26.14
CA ASN A 123 15.88 6.32 25.39
C ASN A 123 14.78 6.45 24.32
N ALA A 124 14.98 5.80 23.18
CA ALA A 124 13.98 5.76 22.10
C ALA A 124 12.59 5.31 22.59
N LYS A 125 12.52 4.35 23.55
CA LYS A 125 11.26 3.89 24.14
C LYS A 125 10.48 5.00 24.85
N ASP A 126 11.15 6.03 25.35
CA ASP A 126 10.51 7.13 26.08
C ASP A 126 9.81 8.10 25.11
N ALA A 127 10.21 8.11 23.84
CA ALA A 127 9.57 8.87 22.77
C ALA A 127 8.29 8.20 22.22
N VAL A 128 8.14 6.89 22.40
CA VAL A 128 7.03 6.13 21.79
C VAL A 128 5.65 6.65 22.17
N PRO A 129 5.32 6.99 23.44
CA PRO A 129 4.02 7.54 23.78
C PRO A 129 3.69 8.80 22.99
N SER A 130 4.63 9.75 22.93
CA SER A 130 4.46 11.01 22.19
C SER A 130 4.29 10.77 20.68
N ILE A 131 5.01 9.81 20.11
CA ILE A 131 4.87 9.42 18.69
C ILE A 131 3.47 8.88 18.42
N VAL A 132 2.95 8.04 19.33
CA VAL A 132 1.59 7.49 19.24
C VAL A 132 0.55 8.60 19.33
N ASP A 133 0.68 9.50 20.31
CA ASP A 133 -0.24 10.62 20.50
C ASP A 133 -0.28 11.54 19.27
N ILE A 134 0.87 11.88 18.71
CA ILE A 134 0.97 12.68 17.49
C ILE A 134 0.26 11.97 16.33
N LYS A 135 0.54 10.68 16.13
CA LYS A 135 -0.09 9.88 15.07
C LYS A 135 -1.61 9.87 15.23
N ASP A 136 -2.10 9.59 16.44
CA ASP A 136 -3.53 9.45 16.70
C ASP A 136 -4.26 10.80 16.56
N TYR A 137 -3.64 11.88 17.04
CA TYR A 137 -4.16 13.23 16.84
C TYR A 137 -4.26 13.59 15.36
N MET A 138 -3.20 13.37 14.58
CA MET A 138 -3.18 13.66 13.15
C MET A 138 -4.24 12.85 12.40
N PHE A 139 -4.43 11.57 12.73
CA PHE A 139 -5.46 10.75 12.12
C PHE A 139 -6.88 11.19 12.52
N SER A 140 -7.06 11.71 13.74
CA SER A 140 -8.34 12.26 14.14
C SER A 140 -8.74 13.51 13.34
N LEU A 141 -7.77 14.34 12.98
CA LEU A 141 -7.99 15.49 12.11
C LEU A 141 -8.38 15.07 10.68
N GLN A 142 -7.74 14.03 10.16
CA GLN A 142 -8.05 13.50 8.83
C GLN A 142 -9.48 12.95 8.73
N LYS A 143 -9.95 12.22 9.76
CA LYS A 143 -11.31 11.67 9.80
C LYS A 143 -12.37 12.77 9.82
N ARG A 144 -12.16 13.81 10.62
CA ARG A 144 -13.10 14.96 10.71
C ARG A 144 -13.31 15.68 9.38
N SER A 145 -12.29 15.71 8.54
CA SER A 145 -12.36 16.35 7.22
C SER A 145 -13.10 15.51 6.17
N GLY A 146 -13.22 14.19 6.38
CA GLY A 146 -13.92 13.28 5.47
C GLY A 146 -15.44 13.14 5.74
N GLU A 147 -15.89 13.43 6.95
CA GLU A 147 -17.31 13.24 7.37
C GLU A 147 -18.22 14.46 7.10
N GLY A 148 -17.64 15.61 6.81
CA GLY A 148 -18.41 16.84 6.53
C GLY A 148 -18.20 17.28 5.09
N GLY A 149 -19.07 16.86 4.18
CA GLY A 149 -19.06 17.20 2.76
C GLY A 149 -19.26 18.69 2.41
N ASN A 150 -18.72 19.61 3.20
CA ASN A 150 -18.65 21.03 2.89
C ASN A 150 -17.26 21.39 2.40
N GLU A 151 -17.14 21.62 1.10
CA GLU A 151 -15.92 22.04 0.39
C GLU A 151 -15.31 23.38 0.86
N GLN A 152 -15.82 24.01 1.90
CA GLN A 152 -15.42 25.35 2.38
C GLN A 152 -14.59 25.33 3.68
N GLY A 153 -14.23 24.17 4.20
CA GLY A 153 -13.32 24.05 5.34
C GLY A 153 -11.84 24.16 4.95
N PRO A 154 -10.93 24.53 5.88
CA PRO A 154 -9.50 24.51 5.61
C PRO A 154 -9.07 23.12 5.15
N SER A 155 -8.18 23.07 4.14
CA SER A 155 -7.62 21.80 3.63
C SER A 155 -7.14 20.93 4.78
N PRO A 156 -7.51 19.65 4.82
CA PRO A 156 -7.13 18.78 5.92
C PRO A 156 -5.61 18.66 6.03
N VAL A 157 -5.11 18.72 7.26
CA VAL A 157 -3.70 18.42 7.52
C VAL A 157 -3.51 16.91 7.41
N LEU A 158 -2.65 16.47 6.51
CA LEU A 158 -2.40 15.07 6.24
C LEU A 158 -1.03 14.63 6.77
N LEU A 159 -0.99 13.55 7.53
CA LEU A 159 0.25 12.91 7.94
C LEU A 159 0.75 11.99 6.83
N ALA A 160 1.70 12.47 6.03
CA ALA A 160 2.23 11.72 4.90
C ALA A 160 3.27 10.66 5.29
N GLY A 161 4.05 10.95 6.32
CA GLY A 161 5.09 10.06 6.83
C GLY A 161 5.47 10.40 8.26
N LEU A 162 5.93 9.42 8.99
CA LEU A 162 6.50 9.54 10.33
C LEU A 162 7.73 8.62 10.36
N GLU A 163 8.89 9.18 10.69
CA GLU A 163 10.15 8.44 10.72
C GLU A 163 10.88 8.72 12.04
N HIS A 164 11.46 7.69 12.62
CA HIS A 164 12.32 7.78 13.77
C HIS A 164 13.77 7.58 13.32
N LEU A 165 14.63 8.53 13.65
CA LEU A 165 16.06 8.46 13.41
C LEU A 165 16.78 8.43 14.76
N ASP A 166 17.63 7.46 14.97
CA ASP A 166 18.46 7.40 16.17
C ASP A 166 19.73 8.25 16.03
N ASP A 167 20.44 8.45 17.12
CA ASP A 167 21.65 9.27 17.17
C ASP A 167 22.80 8.65 16.36
N ARG A 168 22.81 7.34 16.18
CA ARG A 168 23.84 6.65 15.36
C ARG A 168 23.62 6.94 13.88
N TYR A 169 22.36 6.90 13.44
CA TYR A 169 22.01 7.25 12.07
C TYR A 169 22.37 8.71 11.75
N LEU A 170 22.14 9.62 12.69
CA LEU A 170 22.44 11.04 12.49
C LEU A 170 23.95 11.36 12.49
N LYS A 171 24.77 10.48 13.04
CA LYS A 171 26.24 10.63 13.10
C LYS A 171 26.98 9.91 11.96
N ALA A 172 26.28 9.08 11.19
CA ALA A 172 26.84 8.34 10.06
C ALA A 172 26.85 9.19 8.80
#